data_ba88974552bb821391d45b6800266aff
#
_entry.id   ba88974552bb821391d45b6800266aff
#
_cell.length_a   1.000
_cell.length_b   1.000
_cell.length_c   1.000
_cell.angle_alpha   90.00
_cell.angle_beta   90.00
_cell.angle_gamma   90.00
#
_symmetry.space_group_name_H-M   'P 1'
#
loop_
_entity.id
_entity.type
_entity.pdbx_description
1 polymer ?
#
loop_
_entity_poly.entity_id
_entity_poly.type
_entity_poly.pdbx_seq_one_letter_code
_entity_poly.pdbx_strand_id
1 'polypeptide(L)'
;MQKAIEPATCKYCQSKKTRRYGQTKTKKQRWMCNTCHHTFIENPNILPNMKTPTPIIGTAVSMFYEGLSLNAIKRQLKLIYGKSPSDGTVYKWVVKYSQEAIDKAKEYQPNVGDVWLCDETVLKVNGKKVWFYDVIDMKTRYLLASHLTNTRYLGDALIVLTRAGRKAGKKPRVVITDSLPSYPQAIGDVFGANVRHIKYKGFTQQPNNNILERFHGTLKSRTKIMRGLKSTETAKLFTDGWLVFYNFMRPHESLKGRTPARVSGIQFPYSSYKDIVSKSSFKTEPVNWINTTPIIRTKEPDFLKHKIPKHLQNVFGSRRY
;
A
#
# COMPACT_ATOMS: atom_id res chain seq x y z
N MET A 1 26.06 45.51 5.14
CA MET A 1 26.31 44.28 5.94
C MET A 1 25.81 43.09 5.17
N GLN A 2 26.68 42.26 4.60
CA GLN A 2 26.27 40.99 3.97
C GLN A 2 25.84 40.02 5.07
N LYS A 3 24.57 39.60 5.07
CA LYS A 3 24.08 38.53 5.94
C LYS A 3 24.99 37.31 5.77
N ALA A 4 25.61 36.84 6.83
CA ALA A 4 26.32 35.56 6.82
C ALA A 4 25.34 34.48 6.45
N ILE A 5 25.52 33.86 5.28
CA ILE A 5 24.67 32.75 4.81
C ILE A 5 25.10 31.55 5.64
N GLU A 6 24.22 31.06 6.50
CA GLU A 6 24.45 29.85 7.30
C GLU A 6 24.76 28.63 6.41
N PRO A 7 25.64 27.73 6.90
CA PRO A 7 25.97 26.51 6.16
C PRO A 7 24.71 25.63 5.91
N ALA A 8 24.48 25.24 4.68
CA ALA A 8 23.34 24.41 4.33
C ALA A 8 23.51 22.97 4.85
N THR A 9 22.47 22.37 5.39
CA THR A 9 22.47 20.94 5.78
C THR A 9 22.57 20.04 4.54
N CYS A 10 23.48 19.08 4.56
CA CYS A 10 23.67 18.14 3.45
C CYS A 10 22.41 17.29 3.24
N LYS A 11 21.85 17.34 2.04
CA LYS A 11 20.65 16.57 1.71
C LYS A 11 20.90 15.06 1.54
N TYR A 12 22.15 14.60 1.53
CA TYR A 12 22.52 13.19 1.38
C TYR A 12 22.75 12.48 2.72
N CYS A 13 23.53 13.11 3.62
CA CYS A 13 23.92 12.52 4.91
C CYS A 13 23.47 13.33 6.13
N GLN A 14 22.70 14.40 5.93
CA GLN A 14 22.20 15.30 6.98
C GLN A 14 23.28 16.03 7.81
N SER A 15 24.53 15.96 7.40
CA SER A 15 25.63 16.67 8.06
C SER A 15 25.51 18.18 7.86
N LYS A 16 25.78 18.94 8.91
CA LYS A 16 25.93 20.41 8.86
C LYS A 16 27.32 20.87 8.42
N LYS A 17 28.29 19.93 8.31
CA LYS A 17 29.66 20.23 7.86
C LYS A 17 29.69 20.40 6.34
N THR A 18 29.24 21.57 5.87
CA THR A 18 29.20 21.91 4.45
C THR A 18 29.96 23.18 4.15
N ARG A 19 30.50 23.32 2.93
CA ARG A 19 31.18 24.50 2.46
C ARG A 19 30.62 24.99 1.13
N ARG A 20 30.75 26.24 0.82
CA ARG A 20 30.41 26.81 -0.49
C ARG A 20 31.29 26.18 -1.57
N TYR A 21 30.67 25.81 -2.70
CA TYR A 21 31.35 25.16 -3.81
C TYR A 21 30.91 25.74 -5.15
N GLY A 22 31.13 27.03 -5.34
CA GLY A 22 30.77 27.76 -6.54
C GLY A 22 29.27 27.97 -6.73
N GLN A 23 28.88 28.37 -7.93
CA GLN A 23 27.50 28.62 -8.31
C GLN A 23 27.11 27.82 -9.56
N THR A 24 25.80 27.62 -9.76
CA THR A 24 25.25 27.06 -11.01
C THR A 24 25.24 28.13 -12.12
N LYS A 25 25.00 27.70 -13.36
CA LYS A 25 24.73 28.62 -14.50
C LYS A 25 23.57 29.58 -14.22
N THR A 26 22.63 29.19 -13.34
CA THR A 26 21.48 30.00 -12.89
C THR A 26 21.77 30.80 -11.61
N LYS A 27 23.03 31.05 -11.27
CA LYS A 27 23.51 31.83 -10.11
C LYS A 27 23.04 31.30 -8.73
N LYS A 28 22.63 30.00 -8.63
CA LYS A 28 22.31 29.37 -7.35
C LYS A 28 23.57 28.85 -6.66
N GLN A 29 23.69 29.08 -5.34
CA GLN A 29 24.81 28.60 -4.53
C GLN A 29 24.85 27.06 -4.57
N ARG A 30 26.01 26.49 -4.89
CA ARG A 30 26.33 25.07 -4.71
C ARG A 30 27.08 24.89 -3.40
N TRP A 31 26.80 23.78 -2.76
CA TRP A 31 27.42 23.36 -1.51
C TRP A 31 28.15 22.03 -1.71
N MET A 32 29.21 21.82 -0.96
CA MET A 32 29.92 20.53 -0.85
C MET A 32 29.89 20.07 0.59
N CYS A 33 29.50 18.83 0.81
CA CYS A 33 29.54 18.21 2.13
C CYS A 33 30.95 17.67 2.43
N ASN A 34 31.49 18.06 3.57
CA ASN A 34 32.82 17.58 3.99
C ASN A 34 32.78 16.15 4.56
N THR A 35 31.57 15.63 4.88
CA THR A 35 31.39 14.28 5.43
C THR A 35 31.20 13.21 4.34
N CYS A 36 30.33 13.46 3.34
CA CYS A 36 30.04 12.49 2.28
C CYS A 36 30.52 12.91 0.90
N HIS A 37 31.20 14.05 0.80
CA HIS A 37 31.80 14.62 -0.43
C HIS A 37 30.84 14.90 -1.60
N HIS A 38 29.52 14.79 -1.38
CA HIS A 38 28.56 15.14 -2.41
C HIS A 38 28.37 16.65 -2.53
N THR A 39 28.21 17.10 -3.77
CA THR A 39 27.84 18.49 -4.06
C THR A 39 26.33 18.59 -4.24
N PHE A 40 25.73 19.68 -3.77
CA PHE A 40 24.28 19.89 -3.86
C PHE A 40 23.92 21.37 -3.93
N ILE A 41 22.70 21.65 -4.31
CA ILE A 41 22.07 22.97 -4.22
C ILE A 41 21.02 22.87 -3.13
N GLU A 42 20.95 23.87 -2.28
CA GLU A 42 19.92 23.97 -1.28
C GLU A 42 18.56 24.20 -1.98
N ASN A 43 17.74 23.19 -1.91
CA ASN A 43 16.35 23.24 -2.36
C ASN A 43 15.53 22.25 -1.51
N PRO A 44 14.83 22.73 -0.48
CA PRO A 44 14.10 21.88 0.46
C PRO A 44 12.99 21.08 -0.20
N ASN A 45 12.55 21.52 -1.38
CA ASN A 45 11.46 20.88 -2.13
C ASN A 45 11.94 19.85 -3.18
N ILE A 46 13.25 19.60 -3.28
CA ILE A 46 13.79 18.63 -4.25
C ILE A 46 14.65 17.61 -3.53
N LEU A 47 14.20 16.35 -3.56
CA LEU A 47 14.98 15.23 -3.03
C LEU A 47 16.27 15.03 -3.83
N PRO A 48 17.32 14.44 -3.22
CA PRO A 48 18.55 14.07 -3.90
C PRO A 48 18.24 13.26 -5.17
N ASN A 49 19.03 13.47 -6.24
CA ASN A 49 18.88 12.80 -7.55
C ASN A 49 17.50 12.97 -8.23
N MET A 50 16.64 13.87 -7.73
CA MET A 50 15.37 14.22 -8.35
C MET A 50 15.46 15.59 -9.02
N LYS A 51 14.79 15.73 -10.16
CA LYS A 51 14.66 17.02 -10.89
C LYS A 51 13.31 17.69 -10.62
N THR A 52 12.35 16.95 -10.11
CA THR A 52 10.98 17.40 -9.88
C THR A 52 10.76 17.66 -8.40
N PRO A 53 10.14 18.78 -8.02
CA PRO A 53 9.77 19.08 -6.64
C PRO A 53 8.86 18.02 -6.02
N THR A 54 9.08 17.72 -4.74
CA THR A 54 8.33 16.70 -3.98
C THR A 54 6.81 16.92 -3.97
N PRO A 55 6.28 18.17 -3.89
CA PRO A 55 4.84 18.38 -3.97
C PRO A 55 4.24 17.91 -5.29
N ILE A 56 4.92 18.11 -6.41
CA ILE A 56 4.44 17.68 -7.74
C ILE A 56 4.40 16.14 -7.80
N ILE A 57 5.44 15.49 -7.30
CA ILE A 57 5.52 14.03 -7.26
C ILE A 57 4.41 13.45 -6.38
N GLY A 58 4.25 13.98 -5.16
CA GLY A 58 3.21 13.54 -4.23
C GLY A 58 1.80 13.72 -4.80
N THR A 59 1.54 14.87 -5.44
CA THR A 59 0.27 15.13 -6.14
C THR A 59 0.03 14.12 -7.25
N ALA A 60 1.05 13.78 -8.05
CA ALA A 60 0.93 12.79 -9.12
C ALA A 60 0.54 11.41 -8.59
N VAL A 61 1.18 10.95 -7.50
CA VAL A 61 0.88 9.64 -6.90
C VAL A 61 -0.51 9.63 -6.25
N SER A 62 -0.92 10.72 -5.59
CA SER A 62 -2.28 10.86 -5.07
C SER A 62 -3.33 10.80 -6.18
N MET A 63 -3.16 11.57 -7.25
CA MET A 63 -4.05 11.55 -8.42
C MET A 63 -4.15 10.16 -9.05
N PHE A 64 -3.05 9.40 -9.04
CA PHE A 64 -3.06 8.03 -9.54
C PHE A 64 -4.01 7.14 -8.73
N TYR A 65 -3.95 7.18 -7.40
CA TYR A 65 -4.83 6.37 -6.55
C TYR A 65 -6.27 6.90 -6.50
N GLU A 66 -6.48 8.19 -6.72
CA GLU A 66 -7.82 8.78 -6.90
C GLU A 66 -8.48 8.42 -8.25
N GLY A 67 -7.79 7.72 -9.13
CA GLY A 67 -8.41 7.18 -10.32
C GLY A 67 -8.04 7.88 -11.63
N LEU A 68 -7.06 8.78 -11.66
CA LEU A 68 -6.63 9.39 -12.91
C LEU A 68 -5.69 8.46 -13.70
N SER A 69 -5.84 8.42 -15.02
CA SER A 69 -4.86 7.77 -15.90
C SER A 69 -3.56 8.56 -15.93
N LEU A 70 -2.42 7.91 -16.30
CA LEU A 70 -1.12 8.59 -16.40
C LEU A 70 -1.18 9.82 -17.32
N ASN A 71 -1.89 9.70 -18.44
CA ASN A 71 -2.11 10.83 -19.36
C ASN A 71 -2.94 11.97 -18.75
N ALA A 72 -3.96 11.63 -17.95
CA ALA A 72 -4.75 12.65 -17.24
C ALA A 72 -3.91 13.35 -16.17
N ILE A 73 -3.13 12.60 -15.39
CA ILE A 73 -2.19 13.15 -14.41
C ILE A 73 -1.22 14.13 -15.06
N LYS A 74 -0.60 13.76 -16.18
CA LYS A 74 0.31 14.62 -16.94
C LYS A 74 -0.35 15.93 -17.37
N ARG A 75 -1.60 15.88 -17.88
CA ARG A 75 -2.36 17.09 -18.23
C ARG A 75 -2.62 17.97 -17.02
N GLN A 76 -3.03 17.39 -15.91
CA GLN A 76 -3.28 18.11 -14.66
C GLN A 76 -2.01 18.76 -14.10
N LEU A 77 -0.90 18.03 -14.09
CA LEU A 77 0.40 18.59 -13.65
C LEU A 77 0.87 19.73 -14.54
N LYS A 78 0.61 19.67 -15.87
CA LYS A 78 0.89 20.77 -16.76
C LYS A 78 0.03 22.00 -16.43
N LEU A 79 -1.26 21.80 -16.17
CA LEU A 79 -2.20 22.87 -15.83
C LEU A 79 -1.84 23.53 -14.49
N ILE A 80 -1.61 22.74 -13.44
CA ILE A 80 -1.42 23.23 -12.07
C ILE A 80 0.00 23.79 -11.84
N TYR A 81 1.01 23.13 -12.41
CA TYR A 81 2.42 23.41 -12.09
C TYR A 81 3.27 23.82 -13.30
N GLY A 82 2.68 23.92 -14.49
CA GLY A 82 3.42 24.17 -15.72
C GLY A 82 4.42 23.04 -16.09
N LYS A 83 4.33 21.85 -15.44
CA LYS A 83 5.26 20.73 -15.64
C LYS A 83 4.56 19.56 -16.31
N SER A 84 5.17 18.99 -17.34
CA SER A 84 4.63 17.85 -18.08
C SER A 84 5.64 16.70 -18.09
N PRO A 85 5.73 15.92 -17.00
CA PRO A 85 6.58 14.74 -16.96
C PRO A 85 6.09 13.70 -17.96
N SER A 86 6.98 12.81 -18.44
CA SER A 86 6.55 11.69 -19.28
C SER A 86 5.73 10.67 -18.46
N ASP A 87 4.89 9.89 -19.16
CA ASP A 87 4.08 8.84 -18.53
C ASP A 87 4.96 7.83 -17.78
N GLY A 88 6.11 7.46 -18.37
CA GLY A 88 7.09 6.59 -17.73
C GLY A 88 7.71 7.20 -16.46
N THR A 89 7.87 8.53 -16.41
CA THR A 89 8.33 9.22 -15.20
C THR A 89 7.29 9.17 -14.10
N VAL A 90 6.02 9.46 -14.42
CA VAL A 90 4.90 9.38 -13.46
C VAL A 90 4.76 7.94 -12.95
N TYR A 91 4.83 6.95 -13.84
CA TYR A 91 4.78 5.54 -13.48
C TYR A 91 5.89 5.14 -12.50
N LYS A 92 7.15 5.57 -12.76
CA LYS A 92 8.28 5.32 -11.84
C LYS A 92 8.04 5.93 -10.45
N TRP A 93 7.43 7.11 -10.37
CA TRP A 93 7.07 7.71 -9.08
C TRP A 93 5.99 6.90 -8.36
N VAL A 94 4.95 6.48 -9.08
CA VAL A 94 3.90 5.64 -8.51
C VAL A 94 4.50 4.36 -7.93
N VAL A 95 5.31 3.65 -8.70
CA VAL A 95 5.95 2.40 -8.25
C VAL A 95 6.80 2.63 -7.00
N LYS A 96 7.72 3.59 -7.05
CA LYS A 96 8.65 3.89 -5.95
C LYS A 96 7.90 4.25 -4.66
N TYR A 97 6.99 5.20 -4.73
CA TYR A 97 6.34 5.72 -3.52
C TYR A 97 5.18 4.85 -3.04
N SER A 98 4.62 4.01 -3.90
CA SER A 98 3.72 2.93 -3.44
C SER A 98 4.47 1.91 -2.60
N GLN A 99 5.65 1.47 -3.05
CA GLN A 99 6.48 0.56 -2.27
C GLN A 99 6.89 1.17 -0.93
N GLU A 100 7.31 2.44 -0.93
CA GLU A 100 7.66 3.14 0.30
C GLU A 100 6.47 3.27 1.27
N ALA A 101 5.28 3.55 0.76
CA ALA A 101 4.06 3.61 1.56
C ALA A 101 3.69 2.24 2.15
N ILE A 102 3.83 1.16 1.36
CA ILE A 102 3.62 -0.21 1.81
C ILE A 102 4.58 -0.54 2.96
N ASP A 103 5.87 -0.22 2.81
CA ASP A 103 6.89 -0.50 3.83
C ASP A 103 6.62 0.27 5.12
N LYS A 104 6.23 1.54 5.03
CA LYS A 104 5.83 2.34 6.20
C LYS A 104 4.56 1.82 6.88
N ALA A 105 3.59 1.30 6.12
CA ALA A 105 2.33 0.81 6.66
C ALA A 105 2.42 -0.57 7.33
N LYS A 106 3.47 -1.35 7.06
CA LYS A 106 3.64 -2.71 7.62
C LYS A 106 3.73 -2.73 9.15
N GLU A 107 4.36 -1.72 9.74
CA GLU A 107 4.65 -1.64 11.16
C GLU A 107 3.39 -1.41 12.03
N TYR A 108 2.30 -0.96 11.42
CA TYR A 108 1.09 -0.59 12.15
C TYR A 108 0.13 -1.76 12.24
N GLN A 109 -0.31 -2.08 13.46
CA GLN A 109 -1.31 -3.09 13.74
C GLN A 109 -2.66 -2.43 14.08
N PRO A 110 -3.77 -2.78 13.37
CA PRO A 110 -5.07 -2.18 13.63
C PRO A 110 -5.76 -2.83 14.82
N ASN A 111 -6.47 -2.03 15.60
CA ASN A 111 -7.46 -2.55 16.56
C ASN A 111 -8.81 -2.70 15.83
N VAL A 112 -9.14 -3.92 15.44
CA VAL A 112 -10.32 -4.25 14.64
C VAL A 112 -11.41 -4.94 15.46
N GLY A 113 -12.61 -4.97 14.89
CA GLY A 113 -13.76 -5.69 15.49
C GLY A 113 -13.64 -7.21 15.38
N ASP A 114 -14.71 -7.89 15.77
CA ASP A 114 -14.78 -9.35 15.85
C ASP A 114 -15.54 -9.96 14.67
N VAL A 115 -16.06 -9.16 13.75
CA VAL A 115 -16.81 -9.61 12.57
C VAL A 115 -16.05 -9.19 11.32
N TRP A 116 -15.59 -10.18 10.58
CA TRP A 116 -14.86 -9.96 9.32
C TRP A 116 -15.66 -10.44 8.13
N LEU A 117 -15.58 -9.69 7.06
CA LEU A 117 -16.16 -10.01 5.77
C LEU A 117 -15.05 -10.50 4.85
N CYS A 118 -15.26 -11.63 4.18
CA CYS A 118 -14.32 -12.15 3.19
C CYS A 118 -15.07 -12.47 1.89
N ASP A 119 -14.49 -12.05 0.78
CA ASP A 119 -15.05 -12.25 -0.54
C ASP A 119 -13.94 -12.29 -1.59
N GLU A 120 -14.28 -12.62 -2.82
CA GLU A 120 -13.35 -12.48 -3.93
C GLU A 120 -14.00 -11.81 -5.13
N THR A 121 -13.18 -11.15 -5.92
CA THR A 121 -13.57 -10.52 -7.16
C THR A 121 -12.59 -10.80 -8.28
N VAL A 122 -13.00 -10.61 -9.52
CA VAL A 122 -12.14 -10.82 -10.69
C VAL A 122 -11.53 -9.51 -11.14
N LEU A 123 -10.21 -9.51 -11.31
CA LEU A 123 -9.44 -8.47 -12.00
C LEU A 123 -8.91 -9.01 -13.33
N LYS A 124 -8.58 -8.14 -14.26
CA LYS A 124 -7.90 -8.51 -15.52
C LYS A 124 -6.41 -8.16 -15.43
N VAL A 125 -5.55 -9.17 -15.57
CA VAL A 125 -4.09 -9.00 -15.63
C VAL A 125 -3.61 -9.63 -16.93
N ASN A 126 -2.97 -8.83 -17.79
CA ASN A 126 -2.54 -9.24 -19.13
C ASN A 126 -3.64 -9.94 -19.95
N GLY A 127 -4.86 -9.39 -19.89
CA GLY A 127 -6.04 -9.94 -20.56
C GLY A 127 -6.67 -11.17 -19.90
N LYS A 128 -5.98 -11.83 -18.96
CA LYS A 128 -6.46 -13.02 -18.25
C LYS A 128 -7.24 -12.64 -17.00
N LYS A 129 -8.22 -13.46 -16.60
CA LYS A 129 -8.93 -13.35 -15.34
C LYS A 129 -8.01 -13.78 -14.19
N VAL A 130 -7.93 -12.97 -13.15
CA VAL A 130 -7.17 -13.22 -11.93
C VAL A 130 -8.08 -12.94 -10.75
N TRP A 131 -8.09 -13.82 -9.76
CA TRP A 131 -8.89 -13.67 -8.56
C TRP A 131 -8.20 -12.75 -7.55
N PHE A 132 -8.97 -11.87 -6.98
CA PHE A 132 -8.55 -10.97 -5.91
C PHE A 132 -9.41 -11.24 -4.69
N TYR A 133 -8.84 -11.92 -3.71
CA TYR A 133 -9.44 -12.15 -2.39
C TYR A 133 -9.16 -11.00 -1.48
N ASP A 134 -10.10 -10.67 -0.62
CA ASP A 134 -9.94 -9.65 0.40
C ASP A 134 -10.69 -9.98 1.69
N VAL A 135 -10.19 -9.40 2.81
CA VAL A 135 -10.81 -9.51 4.14
C VAL A 135 -10.90 -8.13 4.75
N ILE A 136 -12.12 -7.71 5.06
CA ILE A 136 -12.42 -6.38 5.64
C ILE A 136 -13.05 -6.56 7.03
N ASP A 137 -12.59 -5.79 8.01
CA ASP A 137 -13.28 -5.67 9.30
C ASP A 137 -14.58 -4.87 9.15
N MET A 138 -15.69 -5.45 9.60
CA MET A 138 -17.01 -4.85 9.46
C MET A 138 -17.15 -3.52 10.21
N LYS A 139 -16.52 -3.40 11.38
CA LYS A 139 -16.65 -2.23 12.28
C LYS A 139 -15.82 -1.04 11.78
N THR A 140 -14.54 -1.27 11.52
CA THR A 140 -13.57 -0.21 11.18
C THR A 140 -13.43 0.01 9.68
N ARG A 141 -13.96 -0.90 8.84
CA ARG A 141 -13.74 -0.94 7.39
C ARG A 141 -12.28 -1.17 7.01
N TYR A 142 -11.44 -1.57 7.96
CA TYR A 142 -10.03 -1.82 7.69
C TYR A 142 -9.87 -3.05 6.81
N LEU A 143 -9.24 -2.89 5.66
CA LEU A 143 -8.87 -3.99 4.77
C LEU A 143 -7.67 -4.71 5.39
N LEU A 144 -7.92 -5.86 6.01
CA LEU A 144 -6.92 -6.63 6.77
C LEU A 144 -5.93 -7.33 5.86
N ALA A 145 -6.42 -7.92 4.79
CA ALA A 145 -5.59 -8.65 3.83
C ALA A 145 -6.17 -8.64 2.44
N SER A 146 -5.29 -8.81 1.47
CA SER A 146 -5.65 -9.16 0.09
C SER A 146 -4.74 -10.25 -0.45
N HIS A 147 -5.24 -10.99 -1.45
CA HIS A 147 -4.49 -12.01 -2.15
C HIS A 147 -4.88 -12.07 -3.62
N LEU A 148 -3.90 -11.88 -4.49
CA LEU A 148 -4.06 -11.96 -5.94
C LEU A 148 -3.53 -13.30 -6.44
N THR A 149 -4.38 -14.07 -7.15
CA THR A 149 -4.06 -15.43 -7.60
C THR A 149 -4.76 -15.78 -8.90
N ASN A 150 -4.21 -16.73 -9.65
CA ASN A 150 -4.81 -17.28 -10.85
C ASN A 150 -5.80 -18.45 -10.55
N THR A 151 -5.86 -18.87 -9.31
CA THR A 151 -6.64 -20.03 -8.85
C THR A 151 -7.78 -19.61 -7.93
N ARG A 152 -8.73 -20.50 -7.67
CA ARG A 152 -9.84 -20.31 -6.76
C ARG A 152 -10.04 -21.55 -5.90
N TYR A 153 -8.97 -21.95 -5.19
CA TYR A 153 -8.95 -23.15 -4.39
C TYR A 153 -8.86 -22.85 -2.89
N LEU A 154 -8.95 -23.91 -2.08
CA LEU A 154 -8.83 -23.84 -0.62
C LEU A 154 -7.56 -23.10 -0.18
N GLY A 155 -6.42 -23.35 -0.85
CA GLY A 155 -5.14 -22.70 -0.53
C GLY A 155 -5.19 -21.17 -0.61
N ASP A 156 -5.96 -20.62 -1.55
CA ASP A 156 -6.08 -19.17 -1.71
C ASP A 156 -6.88 -18.54 -0.56
N ALA A 157 -7.96 -19.19 -0.13
CA ALA A 157 -8.74 -18.79 1.02
C ALA A 157 -7.91 -18.87 2.33
N LEU A 158 -7.12 -19.95 2.50
CA LEU A 158 -6.20 -20.11 3.63
C LEU A 158 -5.18 -18.97 3.69
N ILE A 159 -4.57 -18.61 2.57
CA ILE A 159 -3.57 -17.54 2.49
C ILE A 159 -4.17 -16.21 2.94
N VAL A 160 -5.32 -15.81 2.41
CA VAL A 160 -5.91 -14.52 2.73
C VAL A 160 -6.38 -14.44 4.19
N LEU A 161 -6.98 -15.50 4.72
CA LEU A 161 -7.43 -15.56 6.12
C LEU A 161 -6.24 -15.57 7.09
N THR A 162 -5.18 -16.32 6.80
CA THR A 162 -3.95 -16.32 7.60
C THR A 162 -3.31 -14.93 7.63
N ARG A 163 -3.23 -14.25 6.49
CA ARG A 163 -2.72 -12.86 6.42
C ARG A 163 -3.58 -11.91 7.24
N ALA A 164 -4.91 -12.06 7.16
CA ALA A 164 -5.84 -11.23 7.94
C ALA A 164 -5.64 -11.42 9.45
N GLY A 165 -5.53 -12.67 9.90
CA GLY A 165 -5.26 -13.01 11.30
C GLY A 165 -3.93 -12.44 11.80
N ARG A 166 -2.86 -12.57 11.01
CA ARG A 166 -1.55 -11.98 11.33
C ARG A 166 -1.61 -10.45 11.43
N LYS A 167 -2.30 -9.81 10.49
CA LYS A 167 -2.43 -8.33 10.49
C LYS A 167 -3.25 -7.83 11.66
N ALA A 168 -4.33 -8.54 12.01
CA ALA A 168 -5.18 -8.20 13.16
C ALA A 168 -4.52 -8.54 14.52
N GLY A 169 -3.57 -9.49 14.55
CA GLY A 169 -3.02 -10.03 15.80
C GLY A 169 -4.02 -10.83 16.65
N LYS A 170 -5.19 -11.15 16.08
CA LYS A 170 -6.27 -11.89 16.73
C LYS A 170 -7.09 -12.68 15.71
N LYS A 171 -7.93 -13.60 16.18
CA LYS A 171 -8.97 -14.26 15.39
C LYS A 171 -10.31 -13.52 15.53
N PRO A 172 -11.18 -13.53 14.49
CA PRO A 172 -12.54 -13.01 14.61
C PRO A 172 -13.43 -13.96 15.44
N ARG A 173 -14.59 -13.45 15.87
CA ARG A 173 -15.67 -14.31 16.40
C ARG A 173 -16.60 -14.80 15.27
N VAL A 174 -16.73 -14.00 14.21
CA VAL A 174 -17.60 -14.28 13.08
C VAL A 174 -16.86 -13.93 11.78
N VAL A 175 -16.93 -14.83 10.81
CA VAL A 175 -16.54 -14.56 9.42
C VAL A 175 -17.77 -14.69 8.54
N ILE A 176 -18.04 -13.67 7.74
CA ILE A 176 -19.16 -13.63 6.79
C ILE A 176 -18.56 -13.76 5.38
N THR A 177 -19.05 -14.72 4.60
CA THR A 177 -18.59 -14.93 3.21
C THR A 177 -19.79 -15.20 2.29
N ASP A 178 -19.49 -15.23 0.99
CA ASP A 178 -20.41 -15.82 0.02
C ASP A 178 -20.50 -17.35 0.17
N SER A 179 -21.10 -18.03 -0.82
CA SER A 179 -21.30 -19.48 -0.80
C SER A 179 -20.12 -20.29 -1.34
N LEU A 180 -18.91 -19.71 -1.52
CA LEU A 180 -17.75 -20.45 -2.02
C LEU A 180 -17.43 -21.63 -1.07
N PRO A 181 -17.37 -22.89 -1.60
CA PRO A 181 -17.23 -24.10 -0.77
C PRO A 181 -15.93 -24.17 0.04
N SER A 182 -14.87 -23.47 -0.37
CA SER A 182 -13.58 -23.49 0.32
C SER A 182 -13.54 -22.68 1.62
N TYR A 183 -14.45 -21.70 1.82
CA TYR A 183 -14.41 -20.85 3.02
C TYR A 183 -14.68 -21.59 4.34
N PRO A 184 -15.69 -22.49 4.46
CA PRO A 184 -15.94 -23.18 5.73
C PRO A 184 -14.71 -23.94 6.23
N GLN A 185 -14.06 -24.69 5.36
CA GLN A 185 -12.85 -25.43 5.69
C GLN A 185 -11.70 -24.48 6.03
N ALA A 186 -11.44 -23.45 5.18
CA ALA A 186 -10.37 -22.50 5.42
C ALA A 186 -10.51 -21.75 6.75
N ILE A 187 -11.73 -21.36 7.13
CA ILE A 187 -12.02 -20.71 8.42
C ILE A 187 -11.72 -21.64 9.58
N GLY A 188 -12.15 -22.90 9.50
CA GLY A 188 -11.87 -23.91 10.50
C GLY A 188 -10.38 -24.20 10.67
N ASP A 189 -9.65 -24.34 9.56
CA ASP A 189 -8.22 -24.64 9.55
C ASP A 189 -7.38 -23.47 10.08
N VAL A 190 -7.76 -22.22 9.79
CA VAL A 190 -6.99 -21.02 10.20
C VAL A 190 -7.35 -20.55 11.61
N PHE A 191 -8.63 -20.53 11.94
CA PHE A 191 -9.11 -19.89 13.19
C PHE A 191 -9.66 -20.87 14.22
N GLY A 192 -9.89 -22.12 13.83
CA GLY A 192 -10.47 -23.17 14.68
C GLY A 192 -12.00 -23.19 14.69
N ALA A 193 -12.57 -24.26 15.27
CA ALA A 193 -14.01 -24.55 15.26
C ALA A 193 -14.87 -23.51 16.00
N ASN A 194 -14.27 -22.71 16.89
CA ASN A 194 -15.00 -21.72 17.70
C ASN A 194 -15.35 -20.43 16.92
N VAL A 195 -14.91 -20.29 15.68
CA VAL A 195 -15.24 -19.12 14.84
C VAL A 195 -16.50 -19.44 14.05
N ARG A 196 -17.54 -18.62 14.26
CA ARG A 196 -18.81 -18.79 13.57
C ARG A 196 -18.67 -18.34 12.11
N HIS A 197 -18.98 -19.25 11.18
CA HIS A 197 -19.11 -18.92 9.77
C HIS A 197 -20.56 -18.60 9.43
N ILE A 198 -20.81 -17.48 8.75
CA ILE A 198 -22.12 -17.08 8.25
C ILE A 198 -22.01 -16.91 6.74
N LYS A 199 -22.82 -17.68 6.00
CA LYS A 199 -22.99 -17.49 4.56
C LYS A 199 -24.07 -16.46 4.33
N TYR A 200 -23.77 -15.38 3.62
CA TYR A 200 -24.84 -14.47 3.20
C TYR A 200 -25.53 -14.99 1.93
N LYS A 201 -26.84 -14.76 1.85
CA LYS A 201 -27.67 -15.16 0.72
C LYS A 201 -28.35 -13.92 0.12
N GLY A 202 -27.69 -13.27 -0.85
CA GLY A 202 -28.28 -12.19 -1.63
C GLY A 202 -28.41 -10.84 -0.93
N PHE A 203 -28.91 -9.84 -1.67
CA PHE A 203 -28.89 -8.42 -1.30
C PHE A 203 -29.88 -8.01 -0.21
N THR A 204 -30.91 -8.80 0.03
CA THR A 204 -32.04 -8.43 0.89
C THR A 204 -31.95 -8.96 2.31
N GLN A 205 -31.06 -9.90 2.59
CA GLN A 205 -30.91 -10.51 3.91
C GLN A 205 -29.77 -9.91 4.72
N GLN A 206 -29.98 -9.71 6.02
CA GLN A 206 -28.92 -9.34 6.97
C GLN A 206 -28.25 -10.62 7.53
N PRO A 207 -26.92 -10.67 7.66
CA PRO A 207 -25.93 -9.68 7.26
C PRO A 207 -25.69 -9.66 5.74
N ASN A 208 -25.61 -8.47 5.13
CA ASN A 208 -25.35 -8.30 3.71
C ASN A 208 -23.87 -7.98 3.43
N ASN A 209 -23.45 -8.14 2.17
CA ASN A 209 -22.08 -7.93 1.72
C ASN A 209 -21.84 -6.53 1.12
N ASN A 210 -22.74 -5.59 1.33
CA ASN A 210 -22.69 -4.25 0.73
C ASN A 210 -21.35 -3.51 0.95
N ILE A 211 -20.64 -3.84 2.03
CA ILE A 211 -19.34 -3.27 2.36
C ILE A 211 -18.29 -3.70 1.35
N LEU A 212 -18.21 -5.02 1.08
CA LEU A 212 -17.26 -5.59 0.12
C LEU A 212 -17.63 -5.21 -1.31
N GLU A 213 -18.92 -5.20 -1.63
CA GLU A 213 -19.37 -4.77 -2.97
C GLU A 213 -18.99 -3.31 -3.27
N ARG A 214 -19.16 -2.39 -2.32
CA ARG A 214 -18.68 -1.00 -2.46
C ARG A 214 -17.17 -0.93 -2.59
N PHE A 215 -16.44 -1.74 -1.83
CA PHE A 215 -14.99 -1.83 -1.93
C PHE A 215 -14.58 -2.35 -3.32
N HIS A 216 -15.18 -3.44 -3.79
CA HIS A 216 -14.94 -4.00 -5.13
C HIS A 216 -15.29 -3.02 -6.24
N GLY A 217 -16.42 -2.31 -6.12
CA GLY A 217 -16.82 -1.25 -7.05
C GLY A 217 -15.77 -0.16 -7.16
N THR A 218 -15.25 0.29 -6.02
CA THR A 218 -14.20 1.32 -5.95
C THR A 218 -12.87 0.81 -6.54
N LEU A 219 -12.46 -0.42 -6.23
CA LEU A 219 -11.27 -1.04 -6.80
C LEU A 219 -11.40 -1.23 -8.32
N LYS A 220 -12.56 -1.73 -8.77
CA LYS A 220 -12.83 -1.96 -10.20
C LYS A 220 -12.88 -0.66 -11.00
N SER A 221 -13.48 0.41 -10.48
CA SER A 221 -13.47 1.72 -11.14
C SER A 221 -12.04 2.20 -11.38
N ARG A 222 -11.14 1.98 -10.41
CA ARG A 222 -9.73 2.32 -10.55
C ARG A 222 -9.01 1.45 -11.59
N THR A 223 -9.19 0.13 -11.54
CA THR A 223 -8.53 -0.79 -12.49
C THR A 223 -9.04 -0.65 -13.91
N LYS A 224 -10.29 -0.27 -14.10
CA LYS A 224 -10.90 0.00 -15.42
C LYS A 224 -10.16 1.13 -16.17
N ILE A 225 -9.80 2.20 -15.47
CA ILE A 225 -9.07 3.35 -16.04
C ILE A 225 -7.66 2.98 -16.47
N MET A 226 -7.03 2.01 -15.80
CA MET A 226 -5.70 1.50 -16.16
C MET A 226 -5.69 0.68 -17.45
N ARG A 227 -6.86 0.39 -18.05
CA ARG A 227 -7.02 -0.48 -19.23
C ARG A 227 -6.37 -1.86 -19.05
N GLY A 228 -6.42 -2.38 -17.81
CA GLY A 228 -5.83 -3.65 -17.39
C GLY A 228 -4.40 -3.52 -16.86
N LEU A 229 -4.07 -4.42 -15.97
CA LEU A 229 -2.74 -4.59 -15.39
C LEU A 229 -1.91 -5.45 -16.35
N LYS A 230 -0.64 -5.09 -16.57
CA LYS A 230 0.18 -5.74 -17.63
C LYS A 230 0.98 -6.95 -17.15
N SER A 231 1.30 -7.02 -15.85
CA SER A 231 2.00 -8.15 -15.25
C SER A 231 1.49 -8.44 -13.85
N THR A 232 1.76 -9.64 -13.35
CA THR A 232 1.38 -10.08 -12.00
C THR A 232 2.08 -9.24 -10.93
N GLU A 233 3.35 -8.90 -11.14
CA GLU A 233 4.16 -8.08 -10.23
C GLU A 233 3.58 -6.66 -10.10
N THR A 234 3.26 -6.04 -11.24
CA THR A 234 2.61 -4.73 -11.27
C THR A 234 1.23 -4.78 -10.62
N ALA A 235 0.47 -5.85 -10.88
CA ALA A 235 -0.85 -6.04 -10.29
C ALA A 235 -0.76 -6.16 -8.77
N LYS A 236 0.20 -6.93 -8.27
CA LYS A 236 0.45 -7.10 -6.82
C LYS A 236 0.86 -5.77 -6.18
N LEU A 237 1.85 -5.08 -6.74
CA LEU A 237 2.27 -3.78 -6.22
C LEU A 237 1.11 -2.77 -6.18
N PHE A 238 0.29 -2.76 -7.23
CA PHE A 238 -0.88 -1.90 -7.28
C PHE A 238 -1.91 -2.27 -6.19
N THR A 239 -2.25 -3.55 -6.02
CA THR A 239 -3.22 -3.99 -5.03
C THR A 239 -2.74 -3.76 -3.60
N ASP A 240 -1.45 -4.00 -3.32
CA ASP A 240 -0.85 -3.73 -2.02
C ASP A 240 -0.79 -2.21 -1.74
N GLY A 241 -0.43 -1.39 -2.74
CA GLY A 241 -0.48 0.07 -2.65
C GLY A 241 -1.91 0.59 -2.50
N TRP A 242 -2.89 -0.04 -3.16
CA TRP A 242 -4.30 0.27 -3.00
C TRP A 242 -4.79 -0.01 -1.57
N LEU A 243 -4.36 -1.13 -0.96
CA LEU A 243 -4.64 -1.45 0.44
C LEU A 243 -4.16 -0.33 1.37
N VAL A 244 -2.95 0.17 1.13
CA VAL A 244 -2.41 1.29 1.92
C VAL A 244 -3.22 2.57 1.69
N PHE A 245 -3.50 2.93 0.44
CA PHE A 245 -4.31 4.10 0.11
C PHE A 245 -5.70 4.02 0.75
N TYR A 246 -6.39 2.90 0.60
CA TYR A 246 -7.71 2.65 1.15
C TYR A 246 -7.74 2.77 2.68
N ASN A 247 -6.81 2.15 3.35
CA ASN A 247 -6.77 2.11 4.81
C ASN A 247 -6.29 3.42 5.44
N PHE A 248 -5.26 4.06 4.88
CA PHE A 248 -4.51 5.10 5.58
C PHE A 248 -4.72 6.51 5.02
N MET A 249 -5.13 6.66 3.77
CA MET A 249 -5.17 7.97 3.11
C MET A 249 -6.56 8.36 2.62
N ARG A 250 -7.39 7.39 2.24
CA ARG A 250 -8.71 7.68 1.69
C ARG A 250 -9.74 7.91 2.80
N PRO A 251 -10.40 9.09 2.86
CA PRO A 251 -11.52 9.31 3.77
C PRO A 251 -12.76 8.51 3.34
N HIS A 252 -13.53 8.00 4.30
CA HIS A 252 -14.75 7.23 4.06
C HIS A 252 -15.96 7.95 4.67
N GLU A 253 -16.99 8.18 3.88
CA GLU A 253 -18.24 8.81 4.35
C GLU A 253 -18.89 8.02 5.48
N SER A 254 -18.97 6.69 5.34
CA SER A 254 -19.49 5.79 6.38
C SER A 254 -18.71 5.82 7.69
N LEU A 255 -17.52 6.39 7.70
CA LEU A 255 -16.67 6.61 8.86
C LEU A 255 -16.57 8.09 9.27
N LYS A 256 -17.55 8.91 8.84
CA LYS A 256 -17.61 10.36 9.10
C LYS A 256 -16.33 11.08 8.62
N GLY A 257 -15.88 10.76 7.41
CA GLY A 257 -14.69 11.34 6.79
C GLY A 257 -13.36 10.86 7.35
N ARG A 258 -13.35 9.87 8.26
CA ARG A 258 -12.11 9.28 8.78
C ARG A 258 -11.62 8.14 7.89
N THR A 259 -10.33 7.85 7.96
CA THR A 259 -9.74 6.65 7.32
C THR A 259 -9.98 5.41 8.19
N PRO A 260 -10.05 4.19 7.59
CA PRO A 260 -10.12 2.94 8.34
C PRO A 260 -9.01 2.79 9.40
N ALA A 261 -7.78 3.18 9.07
CA ALA A 261 -6.65 3.16 10.00
C ALA A 261 -6.91 4.04 11.23
N ARG A 262 -7.41 5.27 11.04
CA ARG A 262 -7.73 6.17 12.15
C ARG A 262 -8.85 5.61 13.04
N VAL A 263 -9.87 4.98 12.44
CA VAL A 263 -10.97 4.34 13.20
C VAL A 263 -10.48 3.11 13.97
N SER A 264 -9.47 2.40 13.44
CA SER A 264 -8.82 1.26 14.11
C SER A 264 -7.74 1.68 15.12
N GLY A 265 -7.67 2.97 15.50
CA GLY A 265 -6.74 3.47 16.51
C GLY A 265 -5.31 3.75 16.01
N ILE A 266 -5.04 3.61 14.71
CA ILE A 266 -3.71 3.88 14.15
C ILE A 266 -3.53 5.38 13.93
N GLN A 267 -2.47 5.93 14.49
CA GLN A 267 -1.99 7.27 14.18
C GLN A 267 -0.88 7.20 13.13
N PHE A 268 -1.26 7.28 11.87
CA PHE A 268 -0.32 7.24 10.76
C PHE A 268 0.19 8.67 10.48
N PRO A 269 1.53 8.91 10.50
CA PRO A 269 2.08 10.27 10.41
C PRO A 269 2.10 10.86 9.00
N TYR A 270 1.47 10.18 8.04
CA TYR A 270 1.39 10.57 6.64
C TYR A 270 -0.08 10.65 6.22
N SER A 271 -0.59 11.85 5.99
CA SER A 271 -1.98 12.04 5.57
C SER A 271 -2.20 11.82 4.06
N SER A 272 -1.10 11.83 3.30
CA SER A 272 -1.14 11.74 1.84
C SER A 272 0.20 11.24 1.27
N TYR A 273 0.20 10.91 -0.01
CA TYR A 273 1.44 10.62 -0.73
C TYR A 273 2.41 11.80 -0.78
N LYS A 274 1.92 13.04 -0.66
CA LYS A 274 2.78 14.22 -0.53
C LYS A 274 3.68 14.11 0.71
N ASP A 275 3.12 13.65 1.82
CA ASP A 275 3.89 13.46 3.06
C ASP A 275 4.88 12.30 2.95
N ILE A 276 4.47 11.19 2.32
CA ILE A 276 5.37 10.05 2.03
C ILE A 276 6.58 10.53 1.23
N VAL A 277 6.33 11.28 0.14
CA VAL A 277 7.40 11.77 -0.74
C VAL A 277 8.29 12.78 -0.03
N SER A 278 7.74 13.73 0.72
CA SER A 278 8.51 14.79 1.37
C SER A 278 9.38 14.27 2.52
N LYS A 279 8.94 13.22 3.22
CA LYS A 279 9.64 12.56 4.32
C LYS A 279 10.40 11.29 3.88
N SER A 280 10.55 11.09 2.57
CA SER A 280 11.28 9.96 2.01
C SER A 280 12.75 10.03 2.43
N SER A 281 13.22 9.00 3.12
CA SER A 281 14.64 8.86 3.44
C SER A 281 15.36 8.25 2.24
N PHE A 282 16.51 8.83 1.89
CA PHE A 282 17.36 8.30 0.82
C PHE A 282 18.06 7.03 1.30
N LYS A 283 17.49 5.87 1.02
CA LYS A 283 18.26 4.64 0.92
C LYS A 283 18.63 4.45 -0.56
N THR A 284 19.92 4.48 -0.84
CA THR A 284 20.50 4.32 -2.19
C THR A 284 20.49 2.87 -2.69
N GLU A 285 19.74 1.99 -2.05
CA GLU A 285 19.66 0.62 -2.53
C GLU A 285 18.83 0.56 -3.81
N PRO A 286 19.36 -0.03 -4.89
CA PRO A 286 18.56 -0.30 -6.07
C PRO A 286 17.40 -1.20 -5.68
N VAL A 287 16.18 -0.79 -6.04
CA VAL A 287 14.99 -1.61 -5.83
C VAL A 287 15.17 -2.88 -6.66
N ASN A 288 15.51 -3.97 -6.01
CA ASN A 288 15.68 -5.27 -6.65
C ASN A 288 14.29 -5.84 -6.92
N TRP A 289 13.81 -5.73 -8.15
CA TRP A 289 12.45 -5.98 -8.61
C TRP A 289 11.99 -7.44 -8.48
N ILE A 290 12.92 -8.35 -8.14
CA ILE A 290 12.68 -9.80 -8.27
C ILE A 290 12.31 -10.50 -6.95
N ASN A 291 12.53 -9.89 -5.76
CA ASN A 291 12.44 -10.63 -4.49
C ASN A 291 11.77 -9.91 -3.32
N THR A 292 10.76 -9.07 -3.52
CA THR A 292 10.02 -8.51 -2.39
C THR A 292 8.71 -9.24 -2.12
N THR A 293 8.80 -10.46 -1.61
CA THR A 293 7.78 -10.95 -0.68
C THR A 293 8.02 -10.22 0.64
N PRO A 294 7.10 -9.38 1.14
CA PRO A 294 7.30 -8.73 2.41
C PRO A 294 7.22 -9.76 3.53
N ILE A 295 8.36 -10.10 4.10
CA ILE A 295 8.44 -10.89 5.33
C ILE A 295 8.04 -9.94 6.46
N ILE A 296 6.80 -10.04 6.91
CA ILE A 296 6.36 -9.40 8.15
C ILE A 296 6.97 -10.24 9.29
N ARG A 297 8.05 -9.78 9.91
CA ARG A 297 8.53 -10.29 11.20
C ARG A 297 7.65 -9.71 12.32
N THR A 298 6.40 -10.10 12.39
CA THR A 298 5.60 -9.98 13.61
C THR A 298 5.67 -11.32 14.33
N LYS A 299 5.77 -11.32 15.66
CA LYS A 299 5.58 -12.56 16.45
C LYS A 299 4.27 -13.20 15.98
N GLU A 300 4.33 -14.47 15.56
CA GLU A 300 3.12 -15.16 15.14
C GLU A 300 2.13 -15.15 16.28
N PRO A 301 0.88 -14.72 16.04
CA PRO A 301 -0.18 -14.82 17.06
C PRO A 301 -0.31 -16.27 17.51
N ASP A 302 -0.54 -16.49 18.80
CA ASP A 302 -0.55 -17.83 19.41
C ASP A 302 -1.53 -18.80 18.72
N PHE A 303 -2.67 -18.29 18.23
CA PHE A 303 -3.65 -19.13 17.53
C PHE A 303 -3.18 -19.63 16.13
N LEU A 304 -2.13 -19.03 15.55
CA LEU A 304 -1.51 -19.48 14.29
C LEU A 304 -0.34 -20.45 14.49
N LYS A 305 0.08 -20.69 15.74
CA LYS A 305 1.16 -21.63 16.08
C LYS A 305 0.71 -23.09 16.03
N HIS A 306 -0.59 -23.37 15.99
CA HIS A 306 -1.09 -24.73 15.79
C HIS A 306 -0.69 -25.22 14.40
N LYS A 307 -0.04 -26.39 14.36
CA LYS A 307 0.58 -27.03 13.19
C LYS A 307 -0.29 -26.89 11.95
N ILE A 308 0.20 -26.15 10.96
CA ILE A 308 -0.34 -26.21 9.59
C ILE A 308 -0.32 -27.70 9.18
N PRO A 309 -1.47 -28.26 8.78
CA PRO A 309 -1.53 -29.66 8.35
C PRO A 309 -0.44 -29.95 7.31
N LYS A 310 0.22 -31.12 7.38
CA LYS A 310 1.38 -31.45 6.53
C LYS A 310 1.14 -31.23 5.05
N HIS A 311 -0.09 -31.46 4.57
CA HIS A 311 -0.49 -31.25 3.16
C HIS A 311 -0.49 -29.77 2.73
N LEU A 312 -0.50 -28.81 3.68
CA LEU A 312 -0.50 -27.37 3.42
C LEU A 312 0.90 -26.74 3.58
N GLN A 313 1.88 -27.46 4.11
CA GLN A 313 3.24 -26.94 4.30
C GLN A 313 3.90 -26.54 2.98
N ASN A 314 3.57 -27.20 1.88
CA ASN A 314 4.04 -26.86 0.54
C ASN A 314 3.41 -25.59 -0.04
N VAL A 315 2.24 -25.16 0.45
CA VAL A 315 1.57 -23.93 0.00
C VAL A 315 2.24 -22.69 0.57
N PHE A 316 2.88 -22.81 1.75
CA PHE A 316 3.57 -21.71 2.42
C PHE A 316 5.09 -21.65 2.12
N GLY A 317 5.60 -22.59 1.33
CA GLY A 317 7.01 -22.71 0.95
C GLY A 317 7.92 -23.09 2.12
N SER A 318 8.89 -23.96 1.89
CA SER A 318 9.88 -24.45 2.86
C SER A 318 10.92 -23.39 3.28
N ARG A 319 10.57 -22.13 3.41
CA ARG A 319 11.47 -21.09 3.93
C ARG A 319 11.24 -20.95 5.42
N ARG A 320 12.21 -21.46 6.21
CA ARG A 320 12.34 -21.12 7.63
C ARG A 320 12.42 -19.60 7.77
N TYR A 321 11.45 -19.05 8.47
CA TYR A 321 11.37 -17.62 8.80
C TYR A 321 12.03 -17.37 10.17
#